data_9297c313f410271dd003387baf32814c
#
_entry.id   9297c313f410271dd003387baf32814c
#
_cell.length_a   1.000
_cell.length_b   1.000
_cell.length_c   1.000
_cell.angle_alpha   90.00
_cell.angle_beta   90.00
_cell.angle_gamma   90.00
#
_symmetry.space_group_name_H-M   'P 1'
#
loop_
_entity.id
_entity.type
_entity.pdbx_description
1 polymer ?
#
loop_
_entity_poly.entity_id
_entity_poly.type
_entity_poly.pdbx_seq_one_letter_code
_entity_poly.pdbx_strand_id
1 'polypeptide(L)'
;MIINSESVLLFICITCILATIRLLVSYRRAQQALNWWNSRQYRKMRYEGELIRERILQDLFIIRRNLELSETNSRENQQKLDNCDLETFENLHHSLIKLSEYLYPAHIDDNLGLAIQYLLEYWKLHIPPLNLQLDIPTDWDDKCYERSRLILMVFSELLQITLPLIAPSVSISISLKQQSTRNELIVKMISPDISKLESYSCSQQLKFLKHSFKFLTPGKCLLRKENQTQIWYFY
;
A
#
# COMPACT_ATOMS: atom_id res chain seq x y z
N MET A 1 -48.41 29.53 22.16
CA MET A 1 -48.12 28.65 21.00
C MET A 1 -47.86 27.26 21.54
N ILE A 2 -48.90 26.41 21.65
CA ILE A 2 -48.82 25.05 22.21
C ILE A 2 -48.27 24.19 21.07
N ILE A 3 -46.98 23.89 21.13
CA ILE A 3 -46.39 22.90 20.22
C ILE A 3 -47.04 21.56 20.64
N ASN A 4 -47.87 20.99 19.76
CA ASN A 4 -48.53 19.71 20.02
C ASN A 4 -47.49 18.67 20.38
N SER A 5 -47.56 18.05 21.55
CA SER A 5 -46.64 17.00 22.01
C SER A 5 -46.52 15.85 20.99
N GLU A 6 -47.58 15.59 20.23
CA GLU A 6 -47.57 14.62 19.11
C GLU A 6 -46.63 15.00 17.97
N SER A 7 -46.57 16.29 17.61
CA SER A 7 -45.64 16.76 16.55
C SER A 7 -44.18 16.61 16.95
N VAL A 8 -43.88 16.85 18.23
CA VAL A 8 -42.51 16.68 18.78
C VAL A 8 -42.14 15.20 18.79
N LEU A 9 -43.04 14.33 19.21
CA LEU A 9 -42.82 12.89 19.26
C LEU A 9 -42.59 12.31 17.85
N LEU A 10 -43.37 12.74 16.87
CA LEU A 10 -43.25 12.34 15.47
C LEU A 10 -41.90 12.81 14.88
N PHE A 11 -41.45 14.03 15.18
CA PHE A 11 -40.17 14.54 14.76
C PHE A 11 -39.02 13.73 15.36
N ILE A 12 -39.06 13.37 16.65
CA ILE A 12 -38.10 12.52 17.31
C ILE A 12 -38.05 11.14 16.67
N CYS A 13 -39.20 10.51 16.40
CA CYS A 13 -39.22 9.21 15.71
C CYS A 13 -38.60 9.26 14.32
N ILE A 14 -38.89 10.28 13.52
CA ILE A 14 -38.31 10.43 12.18
C ILE A 14 -36.79 10.63 12.27
N THR A 15 -36.30 11.45 13.19
CA THR A 15 -34.86 11.67 13.37
C THR A 15 -34.16 10.40 13.83
N CYS A 16 -34.74 9.60 14.72
CA CYS A 16 -34.21 8.30 15.13
C CYS A 16 -34.14 7.31 13.97
N ILE A 17 -35.18 7.21 13.15
CA ILE A 17 -35.25 6.35 11.98
C ILE A 17 -34.16 6.77 10.97
N LEU A 18 -34.02 8.06 10.68
CA LEU A 18 -32.99 8.55 9.79
C LEU A 18 -31.57 8.29 10.33
N ALA A 19 -31.35 8.43 11.63
CA ALA A 19 -30.09 8.12 12.29
C ALA A 19 -29.74 6.63 12.18
N THR A 20 -30.71 5.74 12.46
CA THR A 20 -30.50 4.29 12.35
C THR A 20 -30.22 3.86 10.91
N ILE A 21 -30.93 4.39 9.92
CA ILE A 21 -30.66 4.12 8.50
C ILE A 21 -29.23 4.57 8.13
N ARG A 22 -28.81 5.78 8.55
CA ARG A 22 -27.44 6.27 8.30
C ARG A 22 -26.38 5.37 8.94
N LEU A 23 -26.60 4.90 10.16
CA LEU A 23 -25.70 3.98 10.84
C LEU A 23 -25.60 2.65 10.11
N LEU A 24 -26.72 2.06 9.69
CA LEU A 24 -26.75 0.81 8.94
C LEU A 24 -26.03 0.94 7.59
N VAL A 25 -26.25 2.03 6.87
CA VAL A 25 -25.55 2.28 5.60
C VAL A 25 -24.05 2.46 5.82
N SER A 26 -23.67 3.21 6.87
CA SER A 26 -22.26 3.40 7.23
C SER A 26 -21.59 2.06 7.61
N TYR A 27 -22.26 1.24 8.39
CA TYR A 27 -21.78 -0.08 8.80
C TYR A 27 -21.60 -1.01 7.59
N ARG A 28 -22.57 -1.08 6.68
CA ARG A 28 -22.45 -1.89 5.46
C ARG A 28 -21.28 -1.44 4.58
N ARG A 29 -21.08 -0.13 4.42
CA ARG A 29 -19.92 0.41 3.68
C ARG A 29 -18.61 0.04 4.33
N ALA A 30 -18.54 0.08 5.65
CA ALA A 30 -17.40 -0.36 6.42
C ALA A 30 -17.07 -1.83 6.17
N GLN A 31 -18.07 -2.71 6.32
CA GLN A 31 -17.90 -4.13 6.07
C GLN A 31 -17.41 -4.41 4.64
N GLN A 32 -17.98 -3.77 3.63
CA GLN A 32 -17.56 -3.94 2.25
C GLN A 32 -16.10 -3.50 2.04
N ALA A 33 -15.70 -2.37 2.63
CA ALA A 33 -14.33 -1.87 2.55
C ALA A 33 -13.34 -2.82 3.25
N LEU A 34 -13.67 -3.30 4.45
CA LEU A 34 -12.82 -4.24 5.18
C LEU A 34 -12.70 -5.60 4.47
N ASN A 35 -13.80 -6.12 3.94
CA ASN A 35 -13.79 -7.35 3.16
C ASN A 35 -12.93 -7.20 1.89
N TRP A 36 -13.04 -6.08 1.20
CA TRP A 36 -12.19 -5.76 0.04
C TRP A 36 -10.71 -5.69 0.45
N TRP A 37 -10.40 -4.99 1.55
CA TRP A 37 -9.04 -4.87 2.08
C TRP A 37 -8.46 -6.24 2.42
N ASN A 38 -9.18 -7.03 3.22
CA ASN A 38 -8.75 -8.38 3.59
C ASN A 38 -8.54 -9.28 2.37
N SER A 39 -9.46 -9.27 1.41
CA SER A 39 -9.33 -10.05 0.18
C SER A 39 -8.13 -9.62 -0.66
N ARG A 40 -7.78 -8.33 -0.62
CA ARG A 40 -6.63 -7.80 -1.34
C ARG A 40 -5.32 -8.18 -0.66
N GLN A 41 -5.25 -8.03 0.66
CA GLN A 41 -4.09 -8.47 1.45
C GLN A 41 -3.88 -9.98 1.35
N TYR A 42 -4.96 -10.77 1.46
CA TYR A 42 -4.89 -12.22 1.31
C TYR A 42 -4.33 -12.65 -0.06
N ARG A 43 -4.77 -12.01 -1.15
CA ARG A 43 -4.23 -12.31 -2.49
C ARG A 43 -2.74 -11.99 -2.61
N LYS A 44 -2.28 -10.88 -2.01
CA LYS A 44 -0.84 -10.57 -1.96
C LYS A 44 -0.07 -11.62 -1.18
N MET A 45 -0.51 -11.94 0.02
CA MET A 45 0.15 -12.97 0.86
C MET A 45 0.19 -14.32 0.15
N ARG A 46 -0.88 -14.69 -0.54
CA ARG A 46 -0.93 -15.94 -1.30
C ARG A 46 0.08 -15.91 -2.45
N TYR A 47 0.13 -14.81 -3.21
CA TYR A 47 1.08 -14.66 -4.33
C TYR A 47 2.52 -14.75 -3.85
N GLU A 48 2.88 -14.05 -2.77
CA GLU A 48 4.22 -14.13 -2.18
C GLU A 48 4.52 -15.52 -1.62
N GLY A 49 3.53 -16.18 -1.01
CA GLY A 49 3.66 -17.55 -0.54
C GLY A 49 3.88 -18.56 -1.67
N GLU A 50 3.25 -18.36 -2.82
CA GLU A 50 3.48 -19.17 -4.02
C GLU A 50 4.89 -18.92 -4.60
N LEU A 51 5.34 -17.68 -4.67
CA LEU A 51 6.71 -17.34 -5.09
C LEU A 51 7.79 -17.98 -4.18
N ILE A 52 7.57 -17.95 -2.87
CA ILE A 52 8.48 -18.62 -1.91
C ILE A 52 8.56 -20.11 -2.22
N ARG A 53 7.41 -20.75 -2.40
CA ARG A 53 7.34 -22.19 -2.63
C ARG A 53 7.99 -22.58 -3.95
N GLU A 54 7.71 -21.85 -5.02
CA GLU A 54 8.17 -22.20 -6.37
C GLU A 54 9.63 -21.83 -6.61
N ARG A 55 10.11 -20.68 -6.11
CA ARG A 55 11.47 -20.23 -6.33
C ARG A 55 12.41 -20.57 -5.22
N ILE A 56 12.17 -20.08 -4.00
CA ILE A 56 13.12 -20.17 -2.90
C ILE A 56 13.38 -21.64 -2.54
N LEU A 57 12.34 -22.48 -2.46
CA LEU A 57 12.53 -23.91 -2.17
C LEU A 57 13.19 -24.65 -3.32
N GLN A 58 12.94 -24.25 -4.56
CA GLN A 58 13.59 -24.85 -5.73
C GLN A 58 15.08 -24.48 -5.79
N ASP A 59 15.42 -23.21 -5.57
CA ASP A 59 16.81 -22.74 -5.54
C ASP A 59 17.59 -23.41 -4.41
N LEU A 60 17.00 -23.52 -3.22
CA LEU A 60 17.60 -24.26 -2.11
C LEU A 60 17.83 -25.75 -2.43
N PHE A 61 16.88 -26.38 -3.14
CA PHE A 61 17.03 -27.77 -3.56
C PHE A 61 18.16 -27.93 -4.56
N ILE A 62 18.30 -27.00 -5.52
CA ILE A 62 19.40 -27.02 -6.51
C ILE A 62 20.76 -26.84 -5.80
N ILE A 63 20.88 -25.86 -4.92
CA ILE A 63 22.10 -25.60 -4.15
C ILE A 63 22.49 -26.85 -3.35
N ARG A 64 21.55 -27.43 -2.60
CA ARG A 64 21.78 -28.64 -1.83
C ARG A 64 22.26 -29.79 -2.70
N ARG A 65 21.60 -30.04 -3.83
CA ARG A 65 21.97 -31.11 -4.77
C ARG A 65 23.37 -30.91 -5.34
N ASN A 66 23.72 -29.66 -5.68
CA ASN A 66 25.04 -29.34 -6.22
C ASN A 66 26.13 -29.53 -5.17
N LEU A 67 25.89 -29.17 -3.91
CA LEU A 67 26.80 -29.45 -2.80
C LEU A 67 26.99 -30.96 -2.60
N GLU A 68 25.93 -31.76 -2.62
CA GLU A 68 25.99 -33.21 -2.50
C GLU A 68 26.80 -33.84 -3.66
N LEU A 69 26.68 -33.29 -4.88
CA LEU A 69 27.43 -33.77 -6.05
C LEU A 69 28.89 -33.32 -6.04
N SER A 70 29.21 -32.15 -5.48
CA SER A 70 30.58 -31.65 -5.36
C SER A 70 31.43 -32.46 -4.39
N GLU A 71 30.81 -33.06 -3.35
CA GLU A 71 31.51 -33.98 -2.45
C GLU A 71 31.86 -35.32 -3.11
N THR A 72 31.22 -35.68 -4.22
CA THR A 72 31.38 -36.97 -4.90
C THR A 72 32.26 -36.89 -6.16
N ASN A 73 32.49 -35.72 -6.75
CA ASN A 73 33.18 -35.56 -8.03
C ASN A 73 34.54 -34.89 -7.95
N SER A 74 35.49 -35.47 -8.71
CA SER A 74 36.90 -35.00 -8.86
C SER A 74 36.99 -33.64 -9.56
N ARG A 75 38.05 -32.93 -9.25
CA ARG A 75 38.49 -31.54 -9.50
C ARG A 75 38.23 -30.86 -10.87
N GLU A 76 37.89 -31.55 -11.94
CA GLU A 76 37.77 -30.94 -13.28
C GLU A 76 36.40 -30.26 -13.57
N ASN A 77 35.34 -30.61 -12.83
CA ASN A 77 34.00 -29.98 -12.99
C ASN A 77 33.71 -28.84 -12.00
N GLN A 78 34.64 -28.55 -11.11
CA GLN A 78 34.44 -27.65 -9.98
C GLN A 78 34.16 -26.18 -10.45
N GLN A 79 34.90 -25.68 -11.46
CA GLN A 79 34.75 -24.30 -11.91
C GLN A 79 33.42 -23.96 -12.60
N LYS A 80 32.79 -24.93 -13.27
CA LYS A 80 31.46 -24.73 -13.87
C LYS A 80 30.33 -24.83 -12.84
N LEU A 81 30.51 -25.70 -11.82
CA LEU A 81 29.60 -25.82 -10.70
C LEU A 81 29.60 -24.53 -9.86
N ASP A 82 30.79 -24.00 -9.52
CA ASP A 82 30.95 -22.82 -8.67
C ASP A 82 30.23 -21.58 -9.24
N ASN A 83 30.24 -21.38 -10.56
CA ASN A 83 29.57 -20.26 -11.18
C ASN A 83 28.03 -20.43 -11.19
N CYS A 84 27.52 -21.62 -11.41
CA CYS A 84 26.07 -21.91 -11.39
C CYS A 84 25.52 -21.81 -9.96
N ASP A 85 26.28 -22.23 -8.97
CA ASP A 85 25.92 -22.17 -7.56
C ASP A 85 25.91 -20.73 -7.07
N LEU A 86 26.86 -19.89 -7.51
CA LEU A 86 26.91 -18.48 -7.16
C LEU A 86 25.68 -17.73 -7.70
N GLU A 87 25.32 -17.91 -8.98
CA GLU A 87 24.14 -17.30 -9.58
C GLU A 87 22.85 -17.74 -8.89
N THR A 88 22.73 -19.02 -8.57
CA THR A 88 21.56 -19.56 -7.85
C THR A 88 21.48 -18.99 -6.43
N PHE A 89 22.62 -18.85 -5.75
CA PHE A 89 22.70 -18.26 -4.43
C PHE A 89 22.34 -16.74 -4.46
N GLU A 90 22.80 -16.00 -5.44
CA GLU A 90 22.44 -14.59 -5.63
C GLU A 90 20.94 -14.41 -5.88
N ASN A 91 20.33 -15.27 -6.71
CA ASN A 91 18.89 -15.27 -6.96
C ASN A 91 18.08 -15.59 -5.69
N LEU A 92 18.52 -16.58 -4.90
CA LEU A 92 17.93 -16.90 -3.60
C LEU A 92 18.02 -15.72 -2.64
N HIS A 93 19.20 -15.13 -2.50
CA HIS A 93 19.45 -13.97 -1.64
C HIS A 93 18.54 -12.79 -2.04
N HIS A 94 18.44 -12.50 -3.33
CA HIS A 94 17.55 -11.45 -3.84
C HIS A 94 16.07 -11.72 -3.57
N SER A 95 15.66 -12.98 -3.69
CA SER A 95 14.28 -13.40 -3.36
C SER A 95 13.97 -13.28 -1.87
N LEU A 96 14.93 -13.59 -1.01
CA LEU A 96 14.80 -13.43 0.44
C LEU A 96 14.74 -11.96 0.87
N ILE A 97 15.54 -11.09 0.23
CA ILE A 97 15.44 -9.64 0.47
C ILE A 97 14.04 -9.14 0.12
N LYS A 98 13.52 -9.46 -1.07
CA LYS A 98 12.16 -9.06 -1.48
C LYS A 98 11.08 -9.56 -0.51
N LEU A 99 11.22 -10.79 -0.04
CA LEU A 99 10.30 -11.34 0.95
C LEU A 99 10.38 -10.57 2.28
N SER A 100 11.59 -10.30 2.75
CA SER A 100 11.79 -9.51 3.97
C SER A 100 11.14 -8.14 3.86
N GLU A 101 11.34 -7.44 2.74
CA GLU A 101 10.73 -6.14 2.47
C GLU A 101 9.20 -6.19 2.39
N TYR A 102 8.65 -7.28 1.84
CA TYR A 102 7.20 -7.48 1.81
C TYR A 102 6.62 -7.69 3.22
N LEU A 103 7.27 -8.51 4.03
CA LEU A 103 6.82 -8.81 5.40
C LEU A 103 7.01 -7.61 6.32
N TYR A 104 8.14 -6.92 6.16
CA TYR A 104 8.51 -5.79 6.99
C TYR A 104 9.24 -4.73 6.15
N PRO A 105 8.53 -3.68 5.71
CA PRO A 105 9.12 -2.65 4.86
C PRO A 105 10.36 -2.02 5.50
N ALA A 106 11.41 -1.84 4.69
CA ALA A 106 12.65 -1.23 5.13
C ALA A 106 12.40 0.18 5.73
N HIS A 107 13.17 0.52 6.75
CA HIS A 107 13.16 1.83 7.41
C HIS A 107 11.84 2.23 8.09
N ILE A 108 10.86 1.33 8.20
CA ILE A 108 9.56 1.70 8.80
C ILE A 108 9.67 2.04 10.27
N ASP A 109 10.61 1.41 11.00
CA ASP A 109 10.88 1.70 12.41
C ASP A 109 11.71 2.95 12.62
N ASP A 110 12.52 3.31 11.62
CA ASP A 110 13.40 4.46 11.72
C ASP A 110 12.61 5.75 11.43
N ASN A 111 11.98 5.81 10.26
CA ASN A 111 11.31 7.01 9.80
C ASN A 111 10.35 6.70 8.63
N LEU A 112 9.07 7.08 8.76
CA LEU A 112 8.07 6.94 7.69
C LEU A 112 8.52 7.60 6.39
N GLY A 113 9.20 8.73 6.46
CA GLY A 113 9.71 9.45 5.28
C GLY A 113 10.73 8.62 4.50
N LEU A 114 11.66 7.95 5.18
CA LEU A 114 12.63 7.04 4.55
C LEU A 114 11.93 5.82 3.95
N ALA A 115 10.96 5.24 4.64
CA ALA A 115 10.18 4.11 4.11
C ALA A 115 9.37 4.50 2.86
N ILE A 116 8.81 5.70 2.81
CA ILE A 116 8.14 6.24 1.62
C ILE A 116 9.14 6.44 0.48
N GLN A 117 10.30 7.03 0.76
CA GLN A 117 11.35 7.24 -0.25
C GLN A 117 11.78 5.92 -0.86
N TYR A 118 12.05 4.91 -0.06
CA TYR A 118 12.43 3.57 -0.51
C TYR A 118 11.34 2.93 -1.41
N LEU A 119 10.07 3.00 -0.99
CA LEU A 119 8.95 2.53 -1.78
C LEU A 119 8.86 3.24 -3.15
N LEU A 120 9.16 4.53 -3.20
CA LEU A 120 9.10 5.31 -4.44
C LEU A 120 10.28 5.03 -5.37
N GLU A 121 11.45 4.75 -4.85
CA GLU A 121 12.61 4.30 -5.64
C GLU A 121 12.28 3.00 -6.36
N TYR A 122 11.63 2.06 -5.69
CA TYR A 122 11.12 0.84 -6.33
C TYR A 122 10.21 1.17 -7.53
N TRP A 123 9.24 2.08 -7.36
CA TRP A 123 8.32 2.46 -8.44
C TRP A 123 9.04 3.22 -9.58
N LYS A 124 10.02 4.04 -9.28
CA LYS A 124 10.83 4.75 -10.28
C LYS A 124 11.61 3.80 -11.18
N LEU A 125 12.12 2.70 -10.63
CA LEU A 125 12.80 1.66 -11.41
C LEU A 125 11.84 0.94 -12.37
N HIS A 126 10.57 0.76 -11.98
CA HIS A 126 9.57 0.03 -12.79
C HIS A 126 8.83 0.94 -13.78
N ILE A 127 8.80 2.25 -13.54
CA ILE A 127 8.16 3.26 -14.38
C ILE A 127 9.16 4.39 -14.62
N PRO A 128 10.13 4.25 -15.54
CA PRO A 128 11.19 5.23 -15.76
C PRO A 128 10.73 6.67 -15.99
N PRO A 129 9.62 6.96 -16.69
CA PRO A 129 9.15 8.34 -16.90
C PRO A 129 8.42 8.95 -15.70
N LEU A 130 8.41 8.28 -14.53
CA LEU A 130 7.77 8.80 -13.32
C LEU A 130 8.55 9.98 -12.74
N ASN A 131 7.93 11.16 -12.72
CA ASN A 131 8.50 12.33 -12.08
C ASN A 131 8.07 12.37 -10.61
N LEU A 132 9.04 12.25 -9.70
CA LEU A 132 8.84 12.22 -8.26
C LEU A 132 9.40 13.48 -7.61
N GLN A 133 8.57 14.15 -6.81
CA GLN A 133 8.97 15.26 -5.95
C GLN A 133 8.67 14.89 -4.50
N LEU A 134 9.66 14.96 -3.64
CA LEU A 134 9.59 14.63 -2.23
C LEU A 134 9.86 15.87 -1.39
N ASP A 135 8.92 16.17 -0.50
CA ASP A 135 9.04 17.23 0.51
C ASP A 135 8.83 16.56 1.88
N ILE A 136 9.92 16.01 2.40
CA ILE A 136 9.92 15.21 3.64
C ILE A 136 10.85 15.92 4.63
N PRO A 137 10.35 16.33 5.81
CA PRO A 137 11.17 16.88 6.88
C PRO A 137 12.20 15.84 7.36
N THR A 138 13.42 16.28 7.63
CA THR A 138 14.50 15.44 8.18
C THR A 138 14.18 14.94 9.58
N ASP A 139 13.43 15.73 10.35
CA ASP A 139 13.14 15.49 11.76
C ASP A 139 11.73 14.91 11.98
N TRP A 140 11.27 14.08 11.04
CA TRP A 140 9.98 13.42 11.19
C TRP A 140 10.03 12.37 12.30
N ASP A 141 9.42 12.69 13.43
CA ASP A 141 9.27 11.79 14.58
C ASP A 141 7.81 11.30 14.67
N ASP A 142 7.55 10.11 14.15
CA ASP A 142 6.26 9.44 14.33
C ASP A 142 6.41 8.34 15.39
N LYS A 143 6.03 8.64 16.62
CA LYS A 143 6.11 7.72 17.76
C LYS A 143 5.19 6.51 17.66
N CYS A 144 4.34 6.43 16.61
CA CYS A 144 3.38 5.35 16.42
C CYS A 144 3.73 4.52 15.19
N TYR A 145 4.64 3.55 15.36
CA TYR A 145 5.08 2.64 14.29
C TYR A 145 3.92 1.91 13.59
N GLU A 146 2.91 1.47 14.33
CA GLU A 146 1.74 0.79 13.76
C GLU A 146 0.98 1.69 12.78
N ARG A 147 0.85 2.97 13.11
CA ARG A 147 0.21 3.96 12.26
C ARG A 147 1.04 4.23 11.01
N SER A 148 2.35 4.42 11.14
CA SER A 148 3.27 4.61 10.03
C SER A 148 3.21 3.43 9.06
N ARG A 149 3.20 2.20 9.56
CA ARG A 149 3.03 0.99 8.76
C ARG A 149 1.70 0.97 8.00
N LEU A 150 0.58 1.30 8.65
CA LEU A 150 -0.72 1.37 7.99
C LEU A 150 -0.77 2.45 6.91
N ILE A 151 -0.18 3.62 7.17
CA ILE A 151 -0.07 4.70 6.19
C ILE A 151 0.73 4.22 4.97
N LEU A 152 1.89 3.59 5.18
CA LEU A 152 2.73 3.06 4.10
C LEU A 152 2.00 1.98 3.29
N MET A 153 1.28 1.06 3.95
CA MET A 153 0.48 0.03 3.28
C MET A 153 -0.63 0.63 2.42
N VAL A 154 -1.39 1.59 2.94
CA VAL A 154 -2.46 2.27 2.21
C VAL A 154 -1.90 3.10 1.05
N PHE A 155 -0.77 3.77 1.26
CA PHE A 155 -0.07 4.51 0.24
C PHE A 155 0.44 3.59 -0.89
N SER A 156 1.05 2.46 -0.56
CA SER A 156 1.45 1.44 -1.53
C SER A 156 0.25 0.94 -2.35
N GLU A 157 -0.90 0.69 -1.71
CA GLU A 157 -2.14 0.31 -2.41
C GLU A 157 -2.65 1.41 -3.33
N LEU A 158 -2.57 2.68 -2.90
CA LEU A 158 -2.94 3.82 -3.73
C LEU A 158 -2.11 3.84 -5.01
N LEU A 159 -0.79 3.69 -4.91
CA LEU A 159 0.11 3.64 -6.05
C LEU A 159 -0.21 2.45 -6.98
N GLN A 160 -0.42 1.26 -6.42
CA GLN A 160 -0.76 0.07 -7.20
C GLN A 160 -2.09 0.17 -7.96
N ILE A 161 -3.07 0.91 -7.44
CA ILE A 161 -4.35 1.13 -8.12
C ILE A 161 -4.22 2.20 -9.20
N THR A 162 -3.44 3.24 -8.94
CA THR A 162 -3.44 4.45 -9.76
C THR A 162 -2.38 4.43 -10.86
N LEU A 163 -1.13 4.06 -10.54
CA LEU A 163 -0.01 4.17 -11.48
C LEU A 163 -0.18 3.39 -12.79
N PRO A 164 -0.66 2.13 -12.79
CA PRO A 164 -0.85 1.39 -14.04
C PRO A 164 -1.83 2.05 -15.01
N LEU A 165 -2.71 2.93 -14.51
CA LEU A 165 -3.75 3.58 -15.31
C LEU A 165 -3.31 4.93 -15.88
N ILE A 166 -2.39 5.62 -15.22
CA ILE A 166 -1.99 6.99 -15.54
C ILE A 166 -0.54 7.13 -16.06
N ALA A 167 0.26 6.05 -16.01
CA ALA A 167 1.57 6.02 -16.66
C ALA A 167 1.43 6.15 -18.20
N PRO A 168 2.38 6.76 -18.92
CA PRO A 168 3.75 7.11 -18.55
C PRO A 168 4.01 8.58 -18.16
N SER A 169 3.05 9.50 -18.24
CA SER A 169 3.30 10.94 -18.03
C SER A 169 2.76 11.44 -16.68
N VAL A 170 3.14 10.78 -15.60
CA VAL A 170 2.70 11.13 -14.25
C VAL A 170 3.76 11.89 -13.48
N SER A 171 3.33 12.99 -12.83
CA SER A 171 4.10 13.65 -11.78
C SER A 171 3.44 13.38 -10.43
N ILE A 172 4.21 12.82 -9.48
CA ILE A 172 3.77 12.59 -8.11
C ILE A 172 4.59 13.48 -7.18
N SER A 173 3.89 14.31 -6.43
CA SER A 173 4.49 15.10 -5.35
C SER A 173 3.97 14.59 -4.01
N ILE A 174 4.89 14.30 -3.10
CA ILE A 174 4.58 13.77 -1.77
C ILE A 174 5.17 14.72 -0.76
N SER A 175 4.35 15.18 0.17
CA SER A 175 4.80 15.97 1.29
C SER A 175 4.31 15.39 2.61
N LEU A 176 5.21 15.31 3.58
CA LEU A 176 4.91 15.03 4.97
C LEU A 176 4.91 16.33 5.74
N LYS A 177 3.80 16.65 6.40
CA LYS A 177 3.66 17.84 7.22
C LYS A 177 3.38 17.47 8.65
N GLN A 178 4.25 17.94 9.53
CA GLN A 178 4.05 17.82 10.97
C GLN A 178 3.40 19.10 11.49
N GLN A 179 2.15 18.98 11.94
CA GLN A 179 1.48 20.05 12.67
C GLN A 179 1.46 19.68 14.16
N SER A 180 1.40 20.68 15.04
CA SER A 180 1.48 20.51 16.50
C SER A 180 0.54 19.43 17.08
N THR A 181 -0.54 19.11 16.40
CA THR A 181 -1.54 18.12 16.83
C THR A 181 -1.78 16.96 15.84
N ARG A 182 -1.24 17.03 14.62
CA ARG A 182 -1.54 16.04 13.56
C ARG A 182 -0.39 15.92 12.57
N ASN A 183 -0.09 14.70 12.22
CA ASN A 183 0.80 14.36 11.12
C ASN A 183 -0.02 14.13 9.86
N GLU A 184 0.37 14.72 8.75
CA GLU A 184 -0.37 14.67 7.48
C GLU A 184 0.55 14.20 6.35
N LEU A 185 0.14 13.15 5.64
CA LEU A 185 0.72 12.74 4.37
C LEU A 185 -0.14 13.29 3.25
N ILE A 186 0.44 14.09 2.36
CA ILE A 186 -0.21 14.65 1.18
C ILE A 186 0.41 14.00 -0.05
N VAL A 187 -0.43 13.38 -0.88
CA VAL A 187 -0.02 12.76 -2.15
C VAL A 187 -0.75 13.48 -3.28
N LYS A 188 -0.01 14.22 -4.09
CA LYS A 188 -0.51 14.94 -5.25
C LYS A 188 -0.08 14.21 -6.52
N MET A 189 -1.04 13.81 -7.34
CA MET A 189 -0.83 13.16 -8.63
C MET A 189 -1.33 14.08 -9.74
N ILE A 190 -0.48 14.32 -10.73
CA ILE A 190 -0.80 15.15 -11.89
C ILE A 190 -0.59 14.29 -13.14
N SER A 191 -1.64 14.15 -13.95
CA SER A 191 -1.57 13.43 -15.22
C SER A 191 -2.60 13.95 -16.20
N PRO A 192 -2.30 14.05 -17.51
CA PRO A 192 -3.29 14.36 -18.53
C PRO A 192 -4.40 13.28 -18.60
N ASP A 193 -4.08 12.05 -18.26
CA ASP A 193 -4.98 10.88 -18.32
C ASP A 193 -5.68 10.56 -17.00
N ILE A 194 -5.73 11.48 -16.07
CA ILE A 194 -6.33 11.26 -14.73
C ILE A 194 -7.82 10.87 -14.82
N SER A 195 -8.49 11.22 -15.91
CA SER A 195 -9.87 10.80 -16.20
C SER A 195 -10.03 9.26 -16.26
N LYS A 196 -8.98 8.53 -16.59
CA LYS A 196 -9.00 7.05 -16.57
C LYS A 196 -9.24 6.48 -15.18
N LEU A 197 -8.91 7.23 -14.13
CA LEU A 197 -9.23 6.87 -12.75
C LEU A 197 -10.73 6.95 -12.43
N GLU A 198 -11.52 7.52 -13.32
CA GLU A 198 -12.98 7.62 -13.17
C GLU A 198 -13.71 6.36 -13.62
N SER A 199 -13.02 5.38 -14.24
CA SER A 199 -13.61 4.09 -14.53
C SER A 199 -14.26 3.49 -13.27
N TYR A 200 -15.42 2.85 -13.43
CA TYR A 200 -16.21 2.35 -12.30
C TYR A 200 -15.39 1.48 -11.33
N SER A 201 -14.60 0.56 -11.85
CA SER A 201 -13.77 -0.34 -11.03
C SER A 201 -12.71 0.41 -10.22
N CYS A 202 -12.00 1.35 -10.84
CA CYS A 202 -10.98 2.14 -10.15
C CYS A 202 -11.61 3.08 -9.12
N SER A 203 -12.66 3.78 -9.49
CA SER A 203 -13.39 4.67 -8.55
C SER A 203 -13.92 3.90 -7.33
N GLN A 204 -14.39 2.66 -7.51
CA GLN A 204 -14.85 1.82 -6.42
C GLN A 204 -13.70 1.35 -5.51
N GLN A 205 -12.57 0.93 -6.09
CA GLN A 205 -11.39 0.53 -5.33
C GLN A 205 -10.85 1.70 -4.49
N LEU A 206 -10.77 2.90 -5.06
CA LEU A 206 -10.35 4.10 -4.35
C LEU A 206 -11.32 4.48 -3.22
N LYS A 207 -12.63 4.28 -3.42
CA LYS A 207 -13.62 4.44 -2.33
C LYS A 207 -13.40 3.44 -1.22
N PHE A 208 -13.16 2.17 -1.54
CA PHE A 208 -12.86 1.15 -0.55
C PHE A 208 -11.56 1.46 0.20
N LEU A 209 -10.50 1.86 -0.51
CA LEU A 209 -9.23 2.26 0.11
C LEU A 209 -9.44 3.38 1.13
N LYS A 210 -10.17 4.43 0.74
CA LYS A 210 -10.50 5.55 1.64
C LYS A 210 -11.28 5.10 2.88
N HIS A 211 -12.24 4.21 2.72
CA HIS A 211 -13.02 3.70 3.85
C HIS A 211 -12.19 2.76 4.72
N SER A 212 -11.36 1.90 4.12
CA SER A 212 -10.45 1.02 4.87
C SER A 212 -9.49 1.82 5.74
N PHE A 213 -8.87 2.87 5.20
CA PHE A 213 -8.00 3.75 5.99
C PHE A 213 -8.70 4.30 7.24
N LYS A 214 -9.93 4.79 7.07
CA LYS A 214 -10.72 5.35 8.19
C LYS A 214 -11.03 4.33 9.30
N PHE A 215 -11.10 3.03 8.96
CA PHE A 215 -11.37 1.98 9.94
C PHE A 215 -10.11 1.39 10.55
N LEU A 216 -9.03 1.33 9.77
CA LEU A 216 -7.74 0.79 10.22
C LEU A 216 -6.98 1.79 11.09
N THR A 217 -7.25 3.09 10.92
CA THR A 217 -6.59 4.15 11.68
C THR A 217 -7.65 5.08 12.31
N PRO A 218 -7.36 5.74 13.43
CA PRO A 218 -8.20 6.82 13.95
C PRO A 218 -8.14 8.08 13.08
N GLY A 219 -7.59 7.97 11.87
CA GLY A 219 -7.32 9.04 10.93
C GLY A 219 -8.46 9.34 9.96
N LYS A 220 -8.24 10.33 9.13
CA LYS A 220 -9.14 10.69 8.01
C LYS A 220 -8.38 10.65 6.71
N CYS A 221 -9.06 10.17 5.66
CA CYS A 221 -8.58 10.22 4.30
C CYS A 221 -9.52 11.09 3.46
N LEU A 222 -8.97 12.15 2.86
CA LEU A 222 -9.72 13.02 1.96
C LEU A 222 -9.11 12.93 0.55
N LEU A 223 -9.98 12.92 -0.44
CA LEU A 223 -9.60 13.04 -1.85
C LEU A 223 -10.17 14.35 -2.40
N ARG A 224 -9.32 15.19 -2.93
CA ARG A 224 -9.68 16.38 -3.69
C ARG A 224 -9.29 16.19 -5.15
N LYS A 225 -10.18 16.53 -6.06
CA LYS A 225 -9.94 16.48 -7.50
C LYS A 225 -10.00 17.89 -8.07
N GLU A 226 -8.99 18.26 -8.83
CA GLU A 226 -8.88 19.56 -9.49
C GLU A 226 -8.34 19.35 -10.91
N ASN A 227 -9.18 19.45 -11.92
CA ASN A 227 -8.80 19.25 -13.34
C ASN A 227 -7.98 17.95 -13.54
N GLN A 228 -6.68 18.09 -13.87
CA GLN A 228 -5.73 17.00 -14.10
C GLN A 228 -4.99 16.56 -12.82
N THR A 229 -5.45 16.99 -11.65
CA THR A 229 -4.78 16.75 -10.37
C THR A 229 -5.70 16.02 -9.42
N GLN A 230 -5.15 14.97 -8.79
CA GLN A 230 -5.74 14.32 -7.63
C GLN A 230 -4.86 14.54 -6.41
N ILE A 231 -5.46 14.97 -5.30
CA ILE A 231 -4.76 15.21 -4.05
C ILE A 231 -5.39 14.35 -2.97
N TRP A 232 -4.58 13.49 -2.39
CA TRP A 232 -4.94 12.63 -1.28
C TRP A 232 -4.32 13.18 0.00
N TYR A 233 -5.14 13.29 1.03
CA TYR A 233 -4.73 13.72 2.37
C TYR A 233 -4.98 12.56 3.33
N PHE A 234 -3.95 12.13 4.06
CA PHE A 234 -4.01 11.11 5.10
C PHE A 234 -3.54 11.74 6.41
N TYR A 235 -4.42 11.87 7.40
CA TYR A 235 -4.14 12.52 8.69
C TYR A 235 -4.92 11.91 9.85
#